data_288c8362e02855e14bf865e31e6e635f
#
_entry.id   288c8362e02855e14bf865e31e6e635f
#
_cell.length_a   1.000
_cell.length_b   1.000
_cell.length_c   1.000
_cell.angle_alpha   90.00
_cell.angle_beta   90.00
_cell.angle_gamma   90.00
#
_symmetry.space_group_name_H-M   'P 1'
#
loop_
_entity.id
_entity.type
_entity.pdbx_description
1 polymer ?
#
loop_
_entity_poly.entity_id
_entity_poly.type
_entity_poly.pdbx_seq_one_letter_code
_entity_poly.pdbx_strand_id
1 'polypeptide(L)'
;MKKLLLVLLTLTVFNTTLVAKKTKVDTTFTFQNFVPSSPDAVKEFHRTKLLGSSRIEYPSFSGNNQVVTAMNKEMDKFINDFKETKNYVYKVTYSVTGNNAYFVSVLFNVERKNKTTNETLTYNEAISFNAKSGKALLMKDIFVQNYESALNAAVNDRVKQFGITTLDEKKRKFEGVDKKQKFYMEDDAIVFIFNQDEATDFGDKQLFIPFILTDLIGLLK
;
A
#
# COMPACT_ATOMS: atom_id res chain seq x y z
N MET A 1 -23.00 -74.23 -45.76
CA MET A 1 -21.78 -73.49 -45.29
C MET A 1 -22.14 -72.02 -45.10
N LYS A 2 -22.36 -71.61 -43.85
CA LYS A 2 -22.72 -70.21 -43.51
C LYS A 2 -21.47 -69.48 -43.19
N LYS A 3 -21.09 -68.43 -43.93
CA LYS A 3 -19.97 -67.55 -43.64
C LYS A 3 -20.40 -66.54 -42.58
N LEU A 4 -19.76 -66.58 -41.44
CA LEU A 4 -19.92 -65.64 -40.33
C LEU A 4 -19.05 -64.41 -40.62
N LEU A 5 -19.69 -63.23 -40.83
CA LEU A 5 -19.00 -61.96 -41.05
C LEU A 5 -18.76 -61.31 -39.68
N LEU A 6 -17.53 -61.26 -39.22
CA LEU A 6 -17.14 -60.62 -37.98
C LEU A 6 -16.92 -59.10 -38.27
N VAL A 7 -17.82 -58.23 -37.81
CA VAL A 7 -17.62 -56.81 -37.89
C VAL A 7 -16.87 -56.34 -36.62
N LEU A 8 -15.64 -55.92 -36.80
CA LEU A 8 -14.78 -55.37 -35.72
C LEU A 8 -15.16 -53.88 -35.59
N LEU A 9 -15.89 -53.51 -34.53
CA LEU A 9 -16.18 -52.12 -34.20
C LEU A 9 -15.00 -51.54 -33.42
N THR A 10 -14.15 -50.74 -34.06
CA THR A 10 -13.09 -50.00 -33.39
C THR A 10 -13.67 -48.74 -32.78
N LEU A 11 -13.83 -48.74 -31.44
CA LEU A 11 -14.16 -47.56 -30.67
C LEU A 11 -12.92 -46.64 -30.56
N THR A 12 -12.82 -45.60 -31.37
CA THR A 12 -11.84 -44.54 -31.20
C THR A 12 -12.34 -43.59 -30.09
N VAL A 13 -11.77 -43.75 -28.90
CA VAL A 13 -11.96 -42.79 -27.77
C VAL A 13 -11.20 -41.52 -28.10
N PHE A 14 -11.87 -40.50 -28.56
CA PHE A 14 -11.29 -39.15 -28.63
C PHE A 14 -11.12 -38.60 -27.22
N ASN A 15 -9.90 -38.69 -26.66
CA ASN A 15 -9.52 -37.94 -25.47
C ASN A 15 -9.37 -36.46 -25.85
N THR A 16 -10.46 -35.70 -25.80
CA THR A 16 -10.40 -34.24 -25.83
C THR A 16 -9.90 -33.77 -24.46
N THR A 17 -8.61 -33.54 -24.30
CA THR A 17 -8.07 -32.79 -23.18
C THR A 17 -8.60 -31.35 -23.29
N LEU A 18 -9.62 -31.03 -22.51
CA LEU A 18 -10.05 -29.66 -22.28
C LEU A 18 -8.92 -28.94 -21.52
N VAL A 19 -8.03 -28.28 -22.25
CA VAL A 19 -7.09 -27.32 -21.65
C VAL A 19 -7.91 -26.12 -21.21
N ALA A 20 -8.30 -26.10 -19.95
CA ALA A 20 -8.94 -24.94 -19.34
C ALA A 20 -7.95 -23.75 -19.47
N LYS A 21 -8.27 -22.83 -20.39
CA LYS A 21 -7.52 -21.58 -20.56
C LYS A 21 -7.65 -20.83 -19.24
N LYS A 22 -6.58 -20.79 -18.42
CA LYS A 22 -6.55 -19.96 -17.21
C LYS A 22 -6.81 -18.52 -17.65
N THR A 23 -8.00 -18.04 -17.43
CA THR A 23 -8.34 -16.62 -17.61
C THR A 23 -7.47 -15.84 -16.64
N LYS A 24 -6.60 -14.98 -17.16
CA LYS A 24 -5.78 -14.12 -16.34
C LYS A 24 -6.70 -13.16 -15.60
N VAL A 25 -6.77 -13.29 -14.28
CA VAL A 25 -7.59 -12.39 -13.47
C VAL A 25 -6.98 -10.98 -13.59
N ASP A 26 -7.81 -9.99 -13.90
CA ASP A 26 -7.39 -8.59 -13.90
C ASP A 26 -7.14 -8.15 -12.45
N THR A 27 -5.90 -7.83 -12.15
CA THR A 27 -5.45 -7.35 -10.84
C THR A 27 -5.08 -5.87 -10.85
N THR A 28 -5.48 -5.13 -11.88
CA THR A 28 -5.29 -3.68 -11.97
C THR A 28 -6.04 -3.01 -10.82
N PHE A 29 -5.36 -2.11 -10.12
CA PHE A 29 -6.01 -1.32 -9.08
C PHE A 29 -6.91 -0.26 -9.72
N THR A 30 -8.13 -0.12 -9.22
CA THR A 30 -9.06 0.91 -9.66
C THR A 30 -10.07 1.22 -8.56
N PHE A 31 -10.53 2.47 -8.50
CA PHE A 31 -11.66 2.90 -7.67
C PHE A 31 -13.01 2.79 -8.40
N GLN A 32 -13.05 2.32 -9.64
CA GLN A 32 -14.30 2.04 -10.33
C GLN A 32 -15.13 1.02 -9.54
N ASN A 33 -16.39 1.36 -9.25
CA ASN A 33 -17.30 0.56 -8.40
C ASN A 33 -16.80 0.36 -6.96
N PHE A 34 -16.02 1.31 -6.44
CA PHE A 34 -15.55 1.27 -5.06
C PHE A 34 -16.70 1.35 -4.07
N VAL A 35 -16.69 0.46 -3.07
CA VAL A 35 -17.64 0.41 -1.96
C VAL A 35 -16.87 0.49 -0.65
N PRO A 36 -16.91 1.62 0.08
CA PRO A 36 -16.12 1.83 1.31
C PRO A 36 -16.33 0.76 2.37
N SER A 37 -17.56 0.33 2.58
CA SER A 37 -17.95 -0.66 3.60
C SER A 37 -17.88 -2.12 3.11
N SER A 38 -16.98 -2.44 2.18
CA SER A 38 -16.79 -3.83 1.74
C SER A 38 -16.12 -4.66 2.87
N PRO A 39 -16.34 -6.00 2.89
CA PRO A 39 -15.72 -6.87 3.88
C PRO A 39 -14.19 -6.82 3.84
N ASP A 40 -13.57 -7.13 4.98
CA ASP A 40 -12.11 -7.25 5.11
C ASP A 40 -11.52 -8.18 4.05
N ALA A 41 -10.45 -7.72 3.39
CA ALA A 41 -9.73 -8.51 2.40
C ALA A 41 -8.94 -9.65 3.04
N VAL A 42 -8.37 -9.40 4.23
CA VAL A 42 -7.46 -10.32 4.91
C VAL A 42 -7.69 -10.29 6.42
N LYS A 43 -7.35 -11.40 7.07
CA LYS A 43 -7.26 -11.45 8.53
C LYS A 43 -5.84 -11.06 8.95
N GLU A 44 -5.76 -10.11 9.86
CA GLU A 44 -4.51 -9.59 10.43
C GLU A 44 -4.08 -10.35 11.67
N PHE A 45 -2.76 -10.47 11.88
CA PHE A 45 -2.14 -10.93 13.11
C PHE A 45 -0.97 -10.02 13.48
N HIS A 46 -0.95 -9.57 14.70
CA HIS A 46 0.17 -8.82 15.27
C HIS A 46 1.45 -9.68 15.31
N ARG A 47 2.57 -9.10 14.87
CA ARG A 47 3.90 -9.69 14.94
C ARG A 47 4.89 -8.70 15.50
N THR A 48 5.92 -9.24 16.15
CA THR A 48 7.10 -8.48 16.57
C THR A 48 8.35 -9.15 15.99
N LYS A 49 9.23 -8.35 15.41
CA LYS A 49 10.53 -8.80 14.88
C LYS A 49 11.64 -7.97 15.50
N LEU A 50 12.73 -8.62 15.88
CA LEU A 50 13.95 -7.97 16.30
C LEU A 50 14.95 -7.99 15.13
N LEU A 51 15.42 -6.82 14.72
CA LEU A 51 16.44 -6.65 13.67
C LEU A 51 17.68 -5.96 14.29
N GLY A 52 18.52 -6.74 14.93
CA GLY A 52 19.51 -6.27 15.88
C GLY A 52 18.83 -5.80 17.17
N SER A 53 19.13 -4.59 17.62
CA SER A 53 18.47 -3.94 18.77
C SER A 53 17.17 -3.20 18.38
N SER A 54 16.84 -3.11 17.10
CA SER A 54 15.57 -2.53 16.65
C SER A 54 14.41 -3.47 16.92
N ARG A 55 13.31 -2.93 17.46
CA ARG A 55 12.05 -3.63 17.71
C ARG A 55 10.97 -3.14 16.76
N ILE A 56 10.46 -4.02 15.91
CA ILE A 56 9.47 -3.72 14.89
C ILE A 56 8.20 -4.52 15.19
N GLU A 57 7.11 -3.81 15.48
CA GLU A 57 5.76 -4.35 15.52
C GLU A 57 5.10 -4.13 14.15
N TYR A 58 4.47 -5.16 13.59
CA TYR A 58 3.91 -5.11 12.24
C TYR A 58 2.80 -6.13 12.07
N PRO A 59 1.86 -5.94 11.12
CA PRO A 59 0.87 -6.94 10.80
C PRO A 59 1.45 -8.02 9.90
N SER A 60 1.08 -9.27 10.15
CA SER A 60 1.14 -10.33 9.16
C SER A 60 -0.28 -10.71 8.76
N PHE A 61 -0.46 -11.08 7.52
CA PHE A 61 -1.77 -11.42 6.99
C PHE A 61 -1.91 -12.92 6.82
N SER A 62 -3.12 -13.46 7.07
CA SER A 62 -3.40 -14.89 6.93
C SER A 62 -4.30 -15.16 5.72
N GLY A 63 -4.06 -16.33 5.16
CA GLY A 63 -4.75 -16.87 4.00
C GLY A 63 -3.80 -17.72 3.17
N ASN A 64 -4.32 -18.74 2.52
CA ASN A 64 -3.54 -19.67 1.70
C ASN A 64 -3.56 -19.30 0.21
N ASN A 65 -3.59 -18.02 -0.11
CA ASN A 65 -3.60 -17.59 -1.50
C ASN A 65 -2.31 -16.81 -1.84
N GLN A 66 -2.03 -16.72 -3.13
CA GLN A 66 -0.85 -16.02 -3.64
C GLN A 66 -0.83 -14.53 -3.28
N VAL A 67 -2.00 -13.93 -3.10
CA VAL A 67 -2.16 -12.50 -2.75
C VAL A 67 -1.59 -12.24 -1.35
N VAL A 68 -2.03 -13.02 -0.36
CA VAL A 68 -1.53 -12.90 1.02
C VAL A 68 -0.03 -13.18 1.11
N THR A 69 0.45 -14.19 0.37
CA THR A 69 1.89 -14.47 0.28
C THR A 69 2.66 -13.27 -0.28
N ALA A 70 2.12 -12.61 -1.32
CA ALA A 70 2.72 -11.42 -1.90
C ALA A 70 2.72 -10.24 -0.92
N MET A 71 1.61 -9.98 -0.22
CA MET A 71 1.51 -8.94 0.82
C MET A 71 2.56 -9.14 1.92
N ASN A 72 2.64 -10.34 2.48
CA ASN A 72 3.61 -10.63 3.54
C ASN A 72 5.06 -10.49 3.05
N LYS A 73 5.35 -10.85 1.82
CA LYS A 73 6.67 -10.65 1.20
C LYS A 73 7.03 -9.17 1.04
N GLU A 74 6.08 -8.33 0.59
CA GLU A 74 6.31 -6.89 0.49
C GLU A 74 6.43 -6.25 1.90
N MET A 75 5.63 -6.71 2.87
CA MET A 75 5.73 -6.30 4.27
C MET A 75 7.12 -6.64 4.84
N ASP A 76 7.60 -7.85 4.63
CA ASP A 76 8.94 -8.27 5.09
C ASP A 76 10.06 -7.42 4.49
N LYS A 77 9.95 -7.00 3.23
CA LYS A 77 10.91 -6.07 2.62
C LYS A 77 10.84 -4.70 3.30
N PHE A 78 9.63 -4.18 3.46
CA PHE A 78 9.39 -2.86 4.04
C PHE A 78 9.95 -2.74 5.46
N ILE A 79 9.67 -3.72 6.34
CA ILE A 79 10.15 -3.68 7.72
C ILE A 79 11.66 -3.89 7.85
N ASN A 80 12.33 -4.45 6.86
CA ASN A 80 13.78 -4.60 6.88
C ASN A 80 14.54 -3.27 6.76
N ASP A 81 13.88 -2.20 6.28
CA ASP A 81 14.45 -0.85 6.25
C ASP A 81 14.66 -0.28 7.67
N PHE A 82 13.98 -0.84 8.68
CA PHE A 82 14.13 -0.50 10.09
C PHE A 82 15.18 -1.35 10.83
N LYS A 83 16.02 -2.06 10.08
CA LYS A 83 17.12 -2.80 10.68
C LYS A 83 18.09 -1.84 11.37
N GLU A 84 18.59 -2.28 12.54
CA GLU A 84 19.65 -1.57 13.23
C GLU A 84 20.84 -1.31 12.29
N THR A 85 21.35 -0.08 12.35
CA THR A 85 22.55 0.33 11.63
C THR A 85 23.68 0.67 12.62
N LYS A 86 24.85 1.05 12.11
CA LYS A 86 25.94 1.55 12.95
C LYS A 86 25.49 2.73 13.82
N ASN A 87 24.66 3.61 13.26
CA ASN A 87 24.29 4.89 13.88
C ASN A 87 22.91 4.89 14.51
N TYR A 88 21.99 4.01 14.12
CA TYR A 88 20.58 4.10 14.48
C TYR A 88 20.01 2.78 14.97
N VAL A 89 19.09 2.88 15.92
CA VAL A 89 18.18 1.82 16.34
C VAL A 89 16.74 2.34 16.22
N TYR A 90 15.81 1.43 15.91
CA TYR A 90 14.41 1.78 15.62
C TYR A 90 13.47 1.08 16.61
N LYS A 91 12.41 1.81 16.96
CA LYS A 91 11.22 1.25 17.57
C LYS A 91 10.06 1.61 16.68
N VAL A 92 9.34 0.59 16.21
CA VAL A 92 8.27 0.73 15.22
C VAL A 92 7.00 0.13 15.76
N THR A 93 5.92 0.89 15.68
CA THR A 93 4.55 0.44 15.96
C THR A 93 3.69 0.67 14.73
N TYR A 94 2.51 0.07 14.65
CA TYR A 94 1.65 0.18 13.47
C TYR A 94 0.17 0.28 13.81
N SER A 95 -0.60 0.73 12.83
CA SER A 95 -2.05 0.65 12.77
C SER A 95 -2.49 0.23 11.37
N VAL A 96 -3.43 -0.70 11.25
CA VAL A 96 -4.12 -0.97 9.99
C VAL A 96 -5.18 0.09 9.80
N THR A 97 -5.04 0.91 8.77
CA THR A 97 -5.90 2.08 8.50
C THR A 97 -7.01 1.79 7.50
N GLY A 98 -6.84 0.73 6.71
CA GLY A 98 -7.86 0.24 5.79
C GLY A 98 -7.64 -1.24 5.49
N ASN A 99 -8.73 -2.01 5.44
CA ASN A 99 -8.73 -3.42 5.11
C ASN A 99 -10.06 -3.79 4.45
N ASN A 100 -10.11 -3.71 3.14
CA ASN A 100 -11.33 -3.93 2.37
C ASN A 100 -11.04 -4.67 1.06
N ALA A 101 -12.03 -4.98 0.26
CA ALA A 101 -11.90 -5.75 -0.97
C ALA A 101 -10.98 -5.11 -2.05
N TYR A 102 -10.57 -3.86 -1.86
CA TYR A 102 -9.76 -3.10 -2.82
C TYR A 102 -8.31 -2.93 -2.37
N PHE A 103 -8.12 -2.63 -1.09
CA PHE A 103 -6.79 -2.40 -0.53
C PHE A 103 -6.67 -2.82 0.93
N VAL A 104 -5.43 -3.04 1.35
CA VAL A 104 -5.02 -3.12 2.76
C VAL A 104 -3.97 -2.07 2.99
N SER A 105 -4.17 -1.20 3.98
CA SER A 105 -3.29 -0.07 4.25
C SER A 105 -2.81 -0.07 5.70
N VAL A 106 -1.52 0.20 5.89
CA VAL A 106 -0.85 0.17 7.18
C VAL A 106 -0.03 1.42 7.35
N LEU A 107 -0.27 2.12 8.45
CA LEU A 107 0.50 3.26 8.92
C LEU A 107 1.45 2.80 10.02
N PHE A 108 2.72 3.21 9.95
CA PHE A 108 3.75 2.94 10.94
C PHE A 108 4.20 4.23 11.61
N ASN A 109 4.27 4.20 12.94
CA ASN A 109 4.96 5.21 13.72
C ASN A 109 6.38 4.71 14.03
N VAL A 110 7.38 5.48 13.64
CA VAL A 110 8.79 5.11 13.71
C VAL A 110 9.53 6.05 14.62
N GLU A 111 10.07 5.53 15.73
CA GLU A 111 11.06 6.21 16.57
C GLU A 111 12.45 5.75 16.11
N ARG A 112 13.26 6.67 15.58
CA ARG A 112 14.65 6.44 15.19
C ARG A 112 15.58 7.11 16.19
N LYS A 113 16.30 6.33 16.98
CA LYS A 113 17.26 6.83 17.97
C LYS A 113 18.67 6.77 17.41
N ASN A 114 19.40 7.90 17.49
CA ASN A 114 20.82 7.97 17.19
C ASN A 114 21.61 7.37 18.38
N LYS A 115 22.46 6.39 18.14
CA LYS A 115 23.23 5.69 19.17
C LYS A 115 24.34 6.53 19.80
N THR A 116 24.82 7.55 19.08
CA THR A 116 25.91 8.41 19.53
C THR A 116 25.39 9.62 20.32
N THR A 117 24.39 10.33 19.74
CA THR A 117 23.83 11.55 20.35
C THR A 117 22.68 11.28 21.31
N ASN A 118 22.10 10.07 21.27
CA ASN A 118 20.85 9.68 21.95
C ASN A 118 19.61 10.47 21.52
N GLU A 119 19.70 11.31 20.51
CA GLU A 119 18.56 12.01 19.94
C GLU A 119 17.58 11.03 19.29
N THR A 120 16.29 11.29 19.47
CA THR A 120 15.22 10.50 18.87
C THR A 120 14.42 11.36 17.91
N LEU A 121 14.25 10.88 16.69
CA LEU A 121 13.34 11.44 15.69
C LEU A 121 12.15 10.51 15.54
N THR A 122 10.95 11.08 15.62
CA THR A 122 9.70 10.36 15.32
C THR A 122 9.16 10.77 13.97
N TYR A 123 8.80 9.80 13.16
CA TYR A 123 8.22 10.02 11.82
C TYR A 123 7.27 8.89 11.44
N ASN A 124 6.48 9.11 10.38
CA ASN A 124 5.56 8.10 9.88
C ASN A 124 6.02 7.55 8.53
N GLU A 125 5.78 6.25 8.38
CA GLU A 125 5.88 5.52 7.14
C GLU A 125 4.56 4.81 6.87
N ALA A 126 4.27 4.48 5.62
CA ALA A 126 3.08 3.75 5.28
C ALA A 126 3.32 2.80 4.11
N ILE A 127 2.53 1.74 4.07
CA ILE A 127 2.46 0.83 2.93
C ILE A 127 1.00 0.45 2.70
N SER A 128 0.56 0.57 1.47
CA SER A 128 -0.77 0.14 1.04
C SER A 128 -0.63 -0.94 -0.02
N PHE A 129 -1.48 -1.95 0.03
CA PHE A 129 -1.45 -3.10 -0.88
C PHE A 129 -2.73 -3.15 -1.71
N ASN A 130 -2.59 -3.52 -2.96
CA ASN A 130 -3.72 -3.93 -3.79
C ASN A 130 -4.26 -5.28 -3.28
N ALA A 131 -5.52 -5.32 -2.84
CA ALA A 131 -6.14 -6.52 -2.28
C ALA A 131 -6.32 -7.66 -3.30
N LYS A 132 -6.25 -7.37 -4.61
CA LYS A 132 -6.36 -8.39 -5.68
C LYS A 132 -5.02 -9.02 -6.07
N SER A 133 -3.90 -8.33 -5.84
CA SER A 133 -2.56 -8.79 -6.26
C SER A 133 -1.56 -8.96 -5.12
N GLY A 134 -1.80 -8.34 -3.97
CA GLY A 134 -0.88 -8.27 -2.83
C GLY A 134 0.34 -7.39 -3.05
N LYS A 135 0.41 -6.65 -4.17
CA LYS A 135 1.52 -5.73 -4.46
C LYS A 135 1.32 -4.40 -3.73
N ALA A 136 2.43 -3.81 -3.29
CA ALA A 136 2.41 -2.45 -2.77
C ALA A 136 1.93 -1.46 -3.84
N LEU A 137 1.09 -0.52 -3.43
CA LEU A 137 0.55 0.56 -4.25
C LEU A 137 1.45 1.79 -4.15
N LEU A 138 1.70 2.41 -5.29
CA LEU A 138 2.40 3.68 -5.42
C LEU A 138 1.43 4.74 -5.96
N MET A 139 1.80 6.01 -5.89
CA MET A 139 1.01 7.12 -6.45
C MET A 139 0.54 6.85 -7.89
N LYS A 140 1.44 6.38 -8.76
CA LYS A 140 1.13 6.02 -10.15
C LYS A 140 0.11 4.90 -10.32
N ASP A 141 -0.09 4.06 -9.30
CA ASP A 141 -1.05 2.95 -9.35
C ASP A 141 -2.45 3.40 -8.97
N ILE A 142 -2.55 4.49 -8.21
CA ILE A 142 -3.79 5.07 -7.68
C ILE A 142 -4.33 6.16 -8.59
N PHE A 143 -3.44 7.04 -9.07
CA PHE A 143 -3.81 8.23 -9.83
C PHE A 143 -3.71 8.00 -11.34
N VAL A 144 -4.54 8.73 -12.11
CA VAL A 144 -4.47 8.77 -13.57
C VAL A 144 -3.14 9.38 -14.03
N GLN A 145 -2.84 9.27 -15.32
CA GLN A 145 -1.64 9.89 -15.89
C GLN A 145 -1.71 11.42 -15.78
N ASN A 146 -0.59 12.07 -15.47
CA ASN A 146 -0.44 13.53 -15.35
C ASN A 146 -1.28 14.18 -14.22
N TYR A 147 -1.53 13.43 -13.16
CA TYR A 147 -2.30 13.88 -11.99
C TYR A 147 -1.60 14.98 -11.18
N GLU A 148 -0.28 15.12 -11.29
CA GLU A 148 0.56 15.87 -10.34
C GLU A 148 0.15 17.33 -10.19
N SER A 149 -0.12 18.01 -11.30
CA SER A 149 -0.48 19.44 -11.27
C SER A 149 -1.83 19.68 -10.57
N ALA A 150 -2.85 18.89 -10.91
CA ALA A 150 -4.18 19.02 -10.32
C ALA A 150 -4.19 18.58 -8.84
N LEU A 151 -3.48 17.51 -8.50
CA LEU A 151 -3.35 17.05 -7.13
C LEU A 151 -2.61 18.09 -6.27
N ASN A 152 -1.54 18.70 -6.78
CA ASN A 152 -0.82 19.75 -6.07
C ASN A 152 -1.65 21.01 -5.87
N ALA A 153 -2.51 21.39 -6.82
CA ALA A 153 -3.47 22.46 -6.63
C ALA A 153 -4.43 22.14 -5.48
N ALA A 154 -5.01 20.93 -5.46
CA ALA A 154 -5.90 20.49 -4.38
C ALA A 154 -5.20 20.46 -3.01
N VAL A 155 -3.97 19.95 -2.94
CA VAL A 155 -3.17 19.93 -1.70
C VAL A 155 -2.90 21.35 -1.19
N ASN A 156 -2.46 22.26 -2.07
CA ASN A 156 -2.20 23.65 -1.68
C ASN A 156 -3.47 24.38 -1.22
N ASP A 157 -4.62 24.12 -1.85
CA ASP A 157 -5.89 24.69 -1.42
C ASP A 157 -6.32 24.14 -0.05
N ARG A 158 -6.11 22.85 0.22
CA ARG A 158 -6.39 22.22 1.50
C ARG A 158 -5.51 22.81 2.62
N VAL A 159 -4.22 22.98 2.35
CA VAL A 159 -3.26 23.64 3.25
C VAL A 159 -3.72 25.04 3.62
N LYS A 160 -4.15 25.83 2.64
CA LYS A 160 -4.70 27.18 2.87
C LYS A 160 -6.00 27.14 3.68
N GLN A 161 -6.93 26.23 3.37
CA GLN A 161 -8.18 26.07 4.10
C GLN A 161 -7.95 25.74 5.58
N PHE A 162 -6.93 24.97 5.89
CA PHE A 162 -6.55 24.65 7.25
C PHE A 162 -5.75 25.75 7.95
N GLY A 163 -5.43 26.86 7.26
CA GLY A 163 -4.62 27.94 7.81
C GLY A 163 -3.19 27.54 8.12
N ILE A 164 -2.66 26.52 7.43
CA ILE A 164 -1.32 25.98 7.65
C ILE A 164 -0.31 26.86 6.92
N THR A 165 0.70 27.34 7.66
CA THR A 165 1.87 28.00 7.09
C THR A 165 2.87 26.94 6.65
N THR A 166 3.16 26.90 5.35
CA THR A 166 4.15 25.96 4.78
C THR A 166 5.53 26.58 4.72
N LEU A 167 6.55 25.71 4.61
CA LEU A 167 7.92 26.12 4.38
C LEU A 167 8.04 26.91 3.06
N ASP A 168 8.63 28.09 3.13
CA ASP A 168 8.95 28.96 1.96
C ASP A 168 10.42 29.40 1.98
N GLU A 169 11.29 28.65 2.62
CA GLU A 169 12.73 28.91 2.63
C GLU A 169 13.37 28.46 1.32
N LYS A 170 14.38 29.21 0.87
CA LYS A 170 15.07 28.93 -0.40
C LYS A 170 15.59 27.49 -0.55
N LYS A 171 15.85 26.79 0.55
CA LYS A 171 16.34 25.41 0.57
C LYS A 171 15.31 24.36 0.98
N ARG A 172 14.14 24.79 1.50
CA ARG A 172 13.10 23.92 2.06
C ARG A 172 11.72 24.48 1.70
N LYS A 173 11.46 24.62 0.42
CA LYS A 173 10.17 25.11 -0.05
C LYS A 173 9.19 23.95 -0.16
N PHE A 174 7.98 24.13 0.36
CA PHE A 174 6.89 23.18 0.13
C PHE A 174 6.41 23.28 -1.33
N GLU A 175 6.51 22.19 -2.06
CA GLU A 175 6.12 22.10 -3.47
C GLU A 175 4.89 21.20 -3.70
N GLY A 176 4.24 20.74 -2.59
CA GLY A 176 3.11 19.82 -2.65
C GLY A 176 3.56 18.35 -2.61
N VAL A 177 2.80 17.48 -3.27
CA VAL A 177 3.10 16.05 -3.34
C VAL A 177 3.99 15.72 -4.54
N ASP A 178 4.87 14.74 -4.36
CA ASP A 178 5.71 14.21 -5.43
C ASP A 178 5.29 12.78 -5.84
N LYS A 179 5.99 12.21 -6.83
CA LYS A 179 5.72 10.84 -7.33
C LYS A 179 6.00 9.74 -6.31
N LYS A 180 6.74 10.05 -5.24
CA LYS A 180 7.10 9.13 -4.16
C LYS A 180 6.44 9.53 -2.84
N GLN A 181 5.47 10.45 -2.91
CA GLN A 181 4.76 10.92 -1.73
C GLN A 181 4.25 9.75 -0.90
N LYS A 182 4.54 9.79 0.39
CA LYS A 182 4.01 8.83 1.36
C LYS A 182 2.53 9.09 1.56
N PHE A 183 1.76 8.04 1.58
CA PHE A 183 0.33 8.09 1.83
C PHE A 183 -0.14 6.79 2.48
N TYR A 184 -1.23 6.86 3.19
CA TYR A 184 -2.02 5.71 3.56
C TYR A 184 -3.47 5.90 3.11
N MET A 185 -4.23 4.81 3.14
CA MET A 185 -5.65 4.84 2.79
C MET A 185 -6.49 4.44 4.00
N GLU A 186 -7.59 5.12 4.17
CA GLU A 186 -8.71 4.79 5.04
C GLU A 186 -9.86 4.30 4.16
N ASP A 187 -10.97 3.85 4.76
CA ASP A 187 -12.07 3.26 3.97
C ASP A 187 -12.58 4.16 2.85
N ASP A 188 -12.63 5.48 3.07
CA ASP A 188 -13.14 6.46 2.12
C ASP A 188 -12.18 7.62 1.83
N ALA A 189 -10.93 7.53 2.29
CA ALA A 189 -9.96 8.61 2.17
C ALA A 189 -8.56 8.14 1.78
N ILE A 190 -7.82 9.05 1.14
CA ILE A 190 -6.37 8.99 0.98
C ILE A 190 -5.76 10.10 1.82
N VAL A 191 -4.76 9.75 2.63
CA VAL A 191 -4.09 10.71 3.52
C VAL A 191 -2.62 10.79 3.14
N PHE A 192 -2.18 11.98 2.72
CA PHE A 192 -0.78 12.25 2.43
C PHE A 192 -0.02 12.58 3.71
N ILE A 193 1.16 11.99 3.87
CA ILE A 193 2.03 12.13 5.03
C ILE A 193 3.16 13.09 4.67
N PHE A 194 3.31 14.15 5.45
CA PHE A 194 4.50 15.00 5.45
C PHE A 194 5.12 14.93 6.83
N ASN A 195 6.31 14.37 6.92
CA ASN A 195 7.03 14.29 8.18
C ASN A 195 7.60 15.67 8.57
N GLN A 196 8.20 15.73 9.74
CA GLN A 196 8.85 16.93 10.23
C GLN A 196 9.79 17.54 9.16
N ASP A 197 9.73 18.84 9.00
CA ASP A 197 10.52 19.63 8.04
C ASP A 197 10.29 19.28 6.54
N GLU A 198 9.28 18.49 6.21
CA GLU A 198 8.91 18.23 4.79
C GLU A 198 7.94 19.29 4.24
N ALA A 199 6.97 19.74 5.03
CA ALA A 199 5.97 20.71 4.57
C ALA A 199 5.85 21.96 5.47
N THR A 200 6.13 21.83 6.76
CA THR A 200 5.93 22.86 7.75
C THR A 200 7.11 22.93 8.72
N ASP A 201 7.28 24.06 9.39
CA ASP A 201 8.30 24.29 10.43
C ASP A 201 7.69 24.12 11.83
N PHE A 202 6.97 23.03 12.04
CA PHE A 202 6.29 22.77 13.31
C PHE A 202 7.12 21.96 14.33
N GLY A 203 8.42 22.01 14.26
CA GLY A 203 9.27 21.21 15.15
C GLY A 203 8.98 19.71 14.97
N ASP A 204 8.61 19.00 16.03
CA ASP A 204 8.38 17.54 16.01
C ASP A 204 7.04 17.13 15.38
N LYS A 205 6.29 18.07 14.81
CA LYS A 205 4.97 17.79 14.27
C LYS A 205 5.03 17.35 12.82
N GLN A 206 4.15 16.42 12.53
CA GLN A 206 3.91 15.89 11.20
C GLN A 206 2.61 16.48 10.67
N LEU A 207 2.50 16.63 9.36
CA LEU A 207 1.30 17.09 8.70
C LEU A 207 0.66 15.92 7.94
N PHE A 208 -0.62 15.69 8.21
CA PHE A 208 -1.45 14.74 7.48
C PHE A 208 -2.50 15.53 6.69
N ILE A 209 -2.56 15.32 5.39
CA ILE A 209 -3.53 15.99 4.52
C ILE A 209 -4.50 14.96 3.97
N PRO A 210 -5.72 14.86 4.54
CA PRO A 210 -6.73 13.92 4.09
C PRO A 210 -7.51 14.46 2.90
N PHE A 211 -7.85 13.55 1.98
CA PHE A 211 -8.83 13.73 0.93
C PHE A 211 -9.81 12.58 0.96
N ILE A 212 -11.08 12.86 1.10
CA ILE A 212 -12.10 11.85 0.82
C ILE A 212 -12.06 11.51 -0.68
N LEU A 213 -12.36 10.28 -1.04
CA LEU A 213 -12.22 9.81 -2.43
C LEU A 213 -13.06 10.62 -3.42
N THR A 214 -14.19 11.17 -2.96
CA THR A 214 -15.04 12.03 -3.78
C THR A 214 -14.40 13.38 -4.15
N ASP A 215 -13.48 13.90 -3.34
CA ASP A 215 -12.74 15.14 -3.64
C ASP A 215 -11.69 14.91 -4.76
N LEU A 216 -11.35 13.66 -5.03
CA LEU A 216 -10.34 13.26 -6.00
C LEU A 216 -10.94 12.65 -7.27
N ILE A 217 -12.27 12.77 -7.47
CA ILE A 217 -12.94 12.28 -8.69
C ILE A 217 -12.28 12.92 -9.93
N GLY A 218 -11.97 12.08 -10.92
CA GLY A 218 -11.26 12.47 -12.14
C GLY A 218 -9.73 12.42 -12.01
N LEU A 219 -9.17 12.32 -10.79
CA LEU A 219 -7.75 12.07 -10.56
C LEU A 219 -7.47 10.59 -10.22
N LEU A 220 -8.45 9.87 -9.70
CA LEU A 220 -8.35 8.44 -9.37
C LEU A 220 -8.58 7.56 -10.61
N LYS A 221 -7.91 6.38 -10.64
CA LYS A 221 -8.11 5.34 -11.66
C LYS A 221 -9.41 4.57 -11.46
#